data_9e7193a405351c1a2cf1219ca5969ecd
#
_entry.id   9e7193a405351c1a2cf1219ca5969ecd
#
_cell.length_a   1.000
_cell.length_b   1.000
_cell.length_c   1.000
_cell.angle_alpha   90.00
_cell.angle_beta   90.00
_cell.angle_gamma   90.00
#
_symmetry.space_group_name_H-M   'P 1'
#
loop_
_entity.id
_entity.type
_entity.pdbx_description
1 polymer ?
#
loop_
_entity_poly.entity_id
_entity_poly.type
_entity_poly.pdbx_seq_one_letter_code
_entity_poly.pdbx_strand_id
1 'polypeptide(L)'
;SAAGFKEMPTLEDLVCEADLVLSILVPVDAEAIACQLASALKATGAQPYIADCNAISPMRSEKIETIIQSAGGRFIDASIIGPPPGQGAPPRFYVSGTHAAVMLPLDGKGIAVKSLGEITGRASGIKMCYAALTKGTSTLQVALLTAAESMGLTEELRQELAYSQAATLQSMESTIPRLPSNAHRWVGEMEEIASTFAEVGVTSHFHLGAAAIYRLLQATSFANESPETIDPDRTLTRTIEAAVAQLPRECESRPEEGTGSNTAGEKFK
;
A
#
# COMPACT_ATOMS: atom_id res chain seq x y z
N SER A 1 18.36 0.34 -23.57
CA SER A 1 18.26 1.34 -22.51
C SER A 1 19.63 1.60 -21.90
N ALA A 2 19.84 2.77 -21.26
CA ALA A 2 21.11 3.12 -20.59
C ALA A 2 21.49 2.15 -19.47
N ALA A 3 20.53 1.37 -18.94
CA ALA A 3 20.71 0.37 -17.91
C ALA A 3 20.99 -1.06 -18.44
N GLY A 4 21.17 -1.23 -19.77
CA GLY A 4 21.43 -2.55 -20.39
C GLY A 4 20.23 -3.48 -20.52
N PHE A 5 19.01 -2.99 -20.26
CA PHE A 5 17.79 -3.78 -20.46
C PHE A 5 17.41 -3.81 -21.95
N LYS A 6 16.99 -5.00 -22.41
CA LYS A 6 16.34 -5.18 -23.71
C LYS A 6 14.84 -4.86 -23.54
N GLU A 7 14.35 -3.88 -24.28
CA GLU A 7 12.93 -3.61 -24.35
C GLU A 7 12.25 -4.61 -25.30
N MET A 8 11.15 -5.18 -24.84
CA MET A 8 10.35 -6.10 -25.66
C MET A 8 9.15 -5.33 -26.22
N PRO A 9 8.89 -5.41 -27.55
CA PRO A 9 7.81 -4.66 -28.19
C PRO A 9 6.41 -5.06 -27.72
N THR A 10 6.22 -6.37 -27.42
CA THR A 10 4.92 -6.93 -27.02
C THR A 10 5.09 -7.89 -25.86
N LEU A 11 3.97 -8.23 -25.19
CA LEU A 11 3.97 -9.28 -24.16
C LEU A 11 4.17 -10.67 -24.78
N GLU A 12 3.73 -10.88 -25.99
CA GLU A 12 3.96 -12.10 -26.75
C GLU A 12 5.46 -12.35 -26.96
N ASP A 13 6.20 -11.34 -27.37
CA ASP A 13 7.66 -11.42 -27.52
C ASP A 13 8.32 -11.68 -26.16
N LEU A 14 7.85 -10.99 -25.09
CA LEU A 14 8.36 -11.17 -23.74
C LEU A 14 8.19 -12.61 -23.25
N VAL A 15 6.99 -13.19 -23.36
CA VAL A 15 6.74 -14.54 -22.84
C VAL A 15 7.43 -15.63 -23.67
N CYS A 16 7.76 -15.36 -24.94
CA CYS A 16 8.54 -16.28 -25.78
C CYS A 16 10.03 -16.30 -25.44
N GLU A 17 10.60 -15.17 -25.02
CA GLU A 17 12.04 -15.07 -24.74
C GLU A 17 12.39 -15.29 -23.26
N ALA A 18 11.44 -15.06 -22.33
CA ALA A 18 11.72 -15.15 -20.91
C ALA A 18 11.51 -16.56 -20.34
N ASP A 19 12.42 -17.02 -19.48
CA ASP A 19 12.21 -18.20 -18.63
C ASP A 19 11.36 -17.84 -17.40
N LEU A 20 11.50 -16.60 -16.91
CA LEU A 20 10.81 -16.07 -15.74
C LEU A 20 10.42 -14.61 -15.98
N VAL A 21 9.14 -14.29 -15.81
CA VAL A 21 8.59 -12.94 -15.86
C VAL A 21 8.28 -12.47 -14.43
N LEU A 22 8.79 -11.31 -14.04
CA LEU A 22 8.45 -10.66 -12.77
C LEU A 22 7.45 -9.54 -13.06
N SER A 23 6.23 -9.66 -12.55
CA SER A 23 5.21 -8.59 -12.58
C SER A 23 5.42 -7.67 -11.38
N ILE A 24 5.89 -6.45 -11.62
CA ILE A 24 6.17 -5.44 -10.57
C ILE A 24 5.48 -4.15 -10.95
N LEU A 25 4.27 -3.93 -10.43
CA LEU A 25 3.39 -2.82 -10.77
C LEU A 25 2.74 -2.24 -9.51
N VAL A 26 1.83 -1.28 -9.70
CA VAL A 26 0.92 -0.86 -8.62
C VAL A 26 -0.22 -1.89 -8.45
N PRO A 27 -0.74 -2.09 -7.23
CA PRO A 27 -1.71 -3.16 -6.93
C PRO A 27 -2.95 -3.15 -7.84
N VAL A 28 -3.43 -1.97 -8.23
CA VAL A 28 -4.63 -1.82 -9.07
C VAL A 28 -4.49 -2.49 -10.43
N ASP A 29 -3.28 -2.54 -11.00
CA ASP A 29 -3.02 -3.07 -12.35
C ASP A 29 -2.68 -4.57 -12.35
N ALA A 30 -2.47 -5.20 -11.19
CA ALA A 30 -1.99 -6.58 -11.10
C ALA A 30 -2.89 -7.59 -11.84
N GLU A 31 -4.20 -7.49 -11.70
CA GLU A 31 -5.15 -8.40 -12.36
C GLU A 31 -5.24 -8.13 -13.87
N ALA A 32 -5.19 -6.86 -14.27
CA ALA A 32 -5.25 -6.48 -15.68
C ALA A 32 -4.03 -7.02 -16.45
N ILE A 33 -2.83 -6.88 -15.90
CA ILE A 33 -1.61 -7.41 -16.53
C ILE A 33 -1.61 -8.95 -16.52
N ALA A 34 -2.14 -9.59 -15.48
CA ALA A 34 -2.28 -11.05 -15.46
C ALA A 34 -3.20 -11.55 -16.59
N CYS A 35 -4.31 -10.86 -16.87
CA CYS A 35 -5.17 -11.19 -18.01
C CYS A 35 -4.46 -10.98 -19.37
N GLN A 36 -3.67 -9.94 -19.51
CA GLN A 36 -2.88 -9.69 -20.72
C GLN A 36 -1.79 -10.75 -20.90
N LEU A 37 -1.05 -11.12 -19.85
CA LEU A 37 -0.09 -12.20 -19.87
C LEU A 37 -0.75 -13.54 -20.23
N ALA A 38 -1.91 -13.85 -19.63
CA ALA A 38 -2.66 -15.04 -19.97
C ALA A 38 -3.07 -15.08 -21.46
N SER A 39 -3.42 -13.95 -22.03
CA SER A 39 -3.72 -13.84 -23.48
C SER A 39 -2.48 -14.08 -24.34
N ALA A 40 -1.34 -13.52 -23.98
CA ALA A 40 -0.06 -13.72 -24.65
C ALA A 40 0.39 -15.20 -24.58
N LEU A 41 0.25 -15.84 -23.39
CA LEU A 41 0.55 -17.27 -23.23
C LEU A 41 -0.29 -18.16 -24.14
N LYS A 42 -1.62 -17.89 -24.24
CA LYS A 42 -2.53 -18.62 -25.15
C LYS A 42 -2.18 -18.42 -26.62
N ALA A 43 -1.81 -17.19 -27.01
CA ALA A 43 -1.49 -16.86 -28.38
C ALA A 43 -0.18 -17.51 -28.86
N THR A 44 0.82 -17.61 -27.97
CA THR A 44 2.16 -18.09 -28.32
C THR A 44 2.41 -19.57 -27.98
N GLY A 45 1.67 -20.12 -27.02
CA GLY A 45 1.97 -21.44 -26.46
C GLY A 45 3.23 -21.46 -25.58
N ALA A 46 3.85 -20.32 -25.29
CA ALA A 46 5.01 -20.19 -24.41
C ALA A 46 4.65 -20.56 -22.96
N GLN A 47 5.60 -21.03 -22.18
CA GLN A 47 5.41 -21.49 -20.81
C GLN A 47 6.47 -20.95 -19.84
N PRO A 48 6.73 -19.64 -19.79
CA PRO A 48 7.58 -19.08 -18.75
C PRO A 48 6.94 -19.26 -17.37
N TYR A 49 7.73 -19.05 -16.32
CA TYR A 49 7.19 -18.83 -14.99
C TYR A 49 6.76 -17.36 -14.86
N ILE A 50 5.60 -17.13 -14.24
CA ILE A 50 5.07 -15.79 -13.99
C ILE A 50 5.05 -15.57 -12.48
N ALA A 51 5.91 -14.70 -11.97
CA ALA A 51 5.94 -14.30 -10.58
C ALA A 51 5.24 -12.96 -10.41
N ASP A 52 4.10 -12.95 -9.73
CA ASP A 52 3.45 -11.72 -9.31
C ASP A 52 4.14 -11.20 -8.05
N CYS A 53 4.76 -10.03 -8.13
CA CYS A 53 5.50 -9.39 -7.03
C CYS A 53 4.75 -8.16 -6.47
N ASN A 54 3.48 -8.00 -6.82
CA ASN A 54 2.68 -6.85 -6.44
C ASN A 54 2.22 -6.92 -4.98
N ALA A 55 1.86 -5.77 -4.40
CA ALA A 55 1.39 -5.71 -3.02
C ALA A 55 -0.14 -5.92 -2.98
N ILE A 56 -0.58 -7.15 -3.21
CA ILE A 56 -1.99 -7.56 -3.28
C ILE A 56 -2.35 -8.54 -2.16
N SER A 57 -3.66 -8.71 -1.91
CA SER A 57 -4.17 -9.68 -0.95
C SER A 57 -3.92 -11.13 -1.38
N PRO A 58 -3.85 -12.10 -0.43
CA PRO A 58 -3.76 -13.52 -0.73
C PRO A 58 -4.83 -14.00 -1.70
N MET A 59 -6.09 -13.63 -1.48
CA MET A 59 -7.22 -14.02 -2.33
C MET A 59 -7.04 -13.50 -3.78
N ARG A 60 -6.51 -12.28 -3.93
CA ARG A 60 -6.24 -11.73 -5.25
C ARG A 60 -5.07 -12.45 -5.94
N SER A 61 -4.04 -12.86 -5.20
CA SER A 61 -2.95 -13.70 -5.71
C SER A 61 -3.47 -15.05 -6.20
N GLU A 62 -4.36 -15.72 -5.45
CA GLU A 62 -5.00 -16.98 -5.85
C GLU A 62 -5.88 -16.80 -7.11
N LYS A 63 -6.57 -15.68 -7.23
CA LYS A 63 -7.33 -15.35 -8.44
C LYS A 63 -6.40 -15.19 -9.65
N ILE A 64 -5.28 -14.50 -9.49
CA ILE A 64 -4.27 -14.34 -10.56
C ILE A 64 -3.65 -15.68 -10.92
N GLU A 65 -3.34 -16.54 -9.95
CA GLU A 65 -2.91 -17.92 -10.21
C GLU A 65 -3.89 -18.65 -11.13
N THR A 66 -5.19 -18.58 -10.82
CA THR A 66 -6.24 -19.21 -11.63
C THR A 66 -6.26 -18.66 -13.07
N ILE A 67 -6.08 -17.35 -13.25
CA ILE A 67 -6.02 -16.70 -14.56
C ILE A 67 -4.81 -17.25 -15.36
N ILE A 68 -3.63 -17.27 -14.77
CA ILE A 68 -2.40 -17.69 -15.42
C ILE A 68 -2.43 -19.19 -15.74
N GLN A 69 -2.86 -20.03 -14.78
CA GLN A 69 -2.96 -21.49 -14.96
C GLN A 69 -3.99 -21.87 -16.04
N SER A 70 -5.12 -21.16 -16.14
CA SER A 70 -6.12 -21.38 -17.18
C SER A 70 -5.60 -21.12 -18.60
N ALA A 71 -4.49 -20.40 -18.70
CA ALA A 71 -3.78 -20.14 -19.95
C ALA A 71 -2.58 -21.10 -20.19
N GLY A 72 -2.41 -22.12 -19.34
CA GLY A 72 -1.28 -23.05 -19.39
C GLY A 72 0.01 -22.49 -18.77
N GLY A 73 -0.05 -21.33 -18.08
CA GLY A 73 1.11 -20.73 -17.44
C GLY A 73 1.43 -21.32 -16.08
N ARG A 74 2.63 -21.02 -15.58
CA ARG A 74 3.16 -21.46 -14.28
C ARG A 74 3.30 -20.25 -13.36
N PHE A 75 2.50 -20.23 -12.29
CA PHE A 75 2.41 -19.07 -11.40
C PHE A 75 3.31 -19.21 -10.15
N ILE A 76 3.83 -18.08 -9.68
CA ILE A 76 4.55 -17.92 -8.41
C ILE A 76 3.97 -16.70 -7.72
N ASP A 77 3.46 -16.86 -6.49
CA ASP A 77 3.12 -15.77 -5.60
C ASP A 77 4.41 -15.21 -5.00
N ALA A 78 4.69 -13.94 -5.21
CA ALA A 78 5.88 -13.28 -4.71
C ALA A 78 5.56 -11.93 -4.05
N SER A 79 6.42 -11.51 -3.14
CA SER A 79 6.30 -10.22 -2.46
C SER A 79 7.65 -9.63 -2.17
N ILE A 80 7.80 -8.33 -2.40
CA ILE A 80 9.05 -7.61 -2.16
C ILE A 80 8.92 -6.79 -0.88
N ILE A 81 9.85 -7.01 0.08
CA ILE A 81 9.97 -6.24 1.31
C ILE A 81 11.38 -5.69 1.45
N GLY A 82 11.53 -4.39 1.52
CA GLY A 82 12.81 -3.71 1.69
C GLY A 82 13.03 -2.58 0.70
N PRO A 83 14.19 -1.89 0.79
CA PRO A 83 14.54 -0.81 -0.12
C PRO A 83 14.86 -1.35 -1.53
N PRO A 84 14.92 -0.48 -2.54
CA PRO A 84 15.45 -0.85 -3.86
C PRO A 84 16.86 -1.46 -3.77
N PRO A 85 17.25 -2.32 -4.73
CA PRO A 85 18.60 -2.87 -4.78
C PRO A 85 19.68 -1.76 -4.78
N GLY A 86 20.77 -1.97 -4.02
CA GLY A 86 21.84 -0.99 -3.89
C GLY A 86 21.63 0.11 -2.86
N GLN A 87 20.47 0.17 -2.21
CA GLN A 87 20.15 1.15 -1.16
C GLN A 87 20.06 0.49 0.22
N GLY A 88 21.19 0.04 0.76
CA GLY A 88 21.25 -0.63 2.07
C GLY A 88 21.13 -2.15 1.98
N ALA A 89 20.39 -2.78 2.90
CA ALA A 89 20.22 -4.24 2.91
C ALA A 89 19.45 -4.72 1.66
N PRO A 90 19.82 -5.89 1.08
CA PRO A 90 19.12 -6.43 -0.09
C PRO A 90 17.62 -6.56 0.15
N PRO A 91 16.77 -6.20 -0.84
CA PRO A 91 15.34 -6.47 -0.76
C PRO A 91 15.07 -7.95 -0.63
N ARG A 92 14.09 -8.31 0.19
CA ARG A 92 13.66 -9.69 0.41
C ARG A 92 12.48 -10.01 -0.48
N PHE A 93 12.65 -11.02 -1.31
CA PHE A 93 11.60 -11.63 -2.10
C PHE A 93 11.06 -12.84 -1.33
N TYR A 94 9.89 -12.71 -0.75
CA TYR A 94 9.14 -13.85 -0.23
C TYR A 94 8.40 -14.48 -1.39
N VAL A 95 8.48 -15.81 -1.48
CA VAL A 95 7.87 -16.56 -2.59
C VAL A 95 7.06 -17.75 -2.07
N SER A 96 5.94 -18.03 -2.69
CA SER A 96 5.08 -19.17 -2.38
C SER A 96 4.36 -19.71 -3.63
N GLY A 97 3.70 -20.85 -3.48
CA GLY A 97 3.08 -21.58 -4.60
C GLY A 97 3.93 -22.74 -5.11
N THR A 98 3.32 -23.62 -5.90
CA THR A 98 3.93 -24.88 -6.40
C THR A 98 5.26 -24.66 -7.12
N HIS A 99 5.45 -23.52 -7.74
CA HIS A 99 6.66 -23.21 -8.51
C HIS A 99 7.64 -22.26 -7.80
N ALA A 100 7.44 -21.94 -6.52
CA ALA A 100 8.25 -20.98 -5.75
C ALA A 100 9.76 -21.30 -5.78
N ALA A 101 10.15 -22.57 -5.85
CA ALA A 101 11.53 -23.01 -5.86
C ALA A 101 12.33 -22.47 -7.07
N VAL A 102 11.67 -22.09 -8.16
CA VAL A 102 12.32 -21.50 -9.35
C VAL A 102 13.01 -20.18 -9.05
N MET A 103 12.56 -19.46 -8.02
CA MET A 103 13.16 -18.19 -7.61
C MET A 103 14.44 -18.36 -6.76
N LEU A 104 14.67 -19.54 -6.15
CA LEU A 104 15.79 -19.76 -5.23
C LEU A 104 17.18 -19.50 -5.82
N PRO A 105 17.47 -19.80 -7.11
CA PRO A 105 18.76 -19.49 -7.72
C PRO A 105 19.10 -17.99 -7.81
N LEU A 106 18.11 -17.11 -7.58
CA LEU A 106 18.29 -15.66 -7.55
C LEU A 106 18.76 -15.16 -6.17
N ASP A 107 18.73 -16.01 -5.13
CA ASP A 107 19.21 -15.66 -3.80
C ASP A 107 20.70 -15.26 -3.84
N GLY A 108 21.04 -14.17 -3.13
CA GLY A 108 22.40 -13.64 -3.11
C GLY A 108 22.81 -12.84 -4.36
N LYS A 109 21.95 -12.72 -5.38
CA LYS A 109 22.22 -11.95 -6.62
C LYS A 109 21.66 -10.51 -6.53
N GLY A 110 21.94 -9.80 -5.42
CA GLY A 110 21.41 -8.47 -5.16
C GLY A 110 20.04 -8.46 -4.47
N ILE A 111 19.42 -9.63 -4.31
CA ILE A 111 18.18 -9.85 -3.57
C ILE A 111 18.34 -11.03 -2.60
N ALA A 112 17.47 -11.12 -1.59
CA ALA A 112 17.38 -12.29 -0.72
C ALA A 112 16.04 -12.99 -0.98
N VAL A 113 16.07 -14.28 -1.35
CA VAL A 113 14.86 -15.05 -1.62
C VAL A 113 14.48 -15.91 -0.41
N LYS A 114 13.22 -15.83 0.02
CA LYS A 114 12.65 -16.54 1.18
C LYS A 114 11.43 -17.35 0.74
N SER A 115 11.56 -18.67 0.63
CA SER A 115 10.42 -19.53 0.32
C SER A 115 9.52 -19.73 1.54
N LEU A 116 8.22 -19.60 1.34
CA LEU A 116 7.16 -19.87 2.31
C LEU A 116 6.38 -21.16 1.98
N GLY A 117 6.92 -22.01 1.09
CA GLY A 117 6.35 -23.28 0.71
C GLY A 117 5.37 -23.20 -0.48
N GLU A 118 4.59 -24.26 -0.65
CA GLU A 118 3.86 -24.53 -1.89
C GLU A 118 2.44 -23.93 -1.93
N ILE A 119 1.99 -23.28 -0.87
CA ILE A 119 0.64 -22.72 -0.79
C ILE A 119 0.69 -21.27 -1.29
N THR A 120 0.00 -20.97 -2.39
CA THR A 120 -0.18 -19.64 -2.95
C THR A 120 -0.88 -18.71 -1.95
N GLY A 121 -0.59 -17.42 -1.97
CA GLY A 121 -1.11 -16.42 -1.05
C GLY A 121 -0.26 -16.20 0.21
N ARG A 122 0.70 -17.09 0.54
CA ARG A 122 1.53 -16.92 1.74
C ARG A 122 2.53 -15.78 1.62
N ALA A 123 3.12 -15.58 0.42
CA ALA A 123 4.03 -14.47 0.18
C ALA A 123 3.27 -13.12 0.16
N SER A 124 2.11 -13.07 -0.45
CA SER A 124 1.20 -11.92 -0.36
C SER A 124 0.76 -11.66 1.08
N GLY A 125 0.38 -12.69 1.83
CA GLY A 125 -0.08 -12.57 3.22
C GLY A 125 0.97 -11.96 4.16
N ILE A 126 2.24 -12.42 4.12
CA ILE A 126 3.29 -11.83 4.95
C ILE A 126 3.56 -10.36 4.58
N LYS A 127 3.46 -10.02 3.29
CA LYS A 127 3.56 -8.62 2.82
C LYS A 127 2.45 -7.77 3.40
N MET A 128 1.20 -8.24 3.37
CA MET A 128 0.06 -7.50 3.91
C MET A 128 0.22 -7.26 5.41
N CYS A 129 0.58 -8.29 6.19
CA CYS A 129 0.84 -8.13 7.62
C CYS A 129 1.99 -7.16 7.93
N TYR A 130 3.09 -7.23 7.19
CA TYR A 130 4.23 -6.34 7.38
C TYR A 130 3.88 -4.89 7.01
N ALA A 131 3.18 -4.69 5.89
CA ALA A 131 2.76 -3.38 5.42
C ALA A 131 1.69 -2.76 6.34
N ALA A 132 0.81 -3.58 6.93
CA ALA A 132 -0.15 -3.18 7.95
C ALA A 132 0.55 -2.48 9.12
N LEU A 133 1.64 -3.04 9.62
CA LEU A 133 2.42 -2.42 10.69
C LEU A 133 3.09 -1.12 10.20
N THR A 134 3.88 -1.19 9.14
CA THR A 134 4.75 -0.06 8.76
C THR A 134 3.95 1.14 8.26
N LYS A 135 3.03 0.93 7.32
CA LYS A 135 2.19 2.00 6.75
C LYS A 135 1.05 2.39 7.67
N GLY A 136 0.44 1.40 8.36
CA GLY A 136 -0.61 1.68 9.35
C GLY A 136 -0.10 2.53 10.50
N THR A 137 1.11 2.27 11.02
CA THR A 137 1.74 3.11 12.05
C THR A 137 1.95 4.54 11.55
N SER A 138 2.47 4.70 10.32
CA SER A 138 2.69 6.04 9.76
C SER A 138 1.37 6.81 9.61
N THR A 139 0.28 6.17 9.20
CA THR A 139 -1.03 6.83 9.09
C THR A 139 -1.64 7.16 10.45
N LEU A 140 -1.46 6.30 11.46
CA LEU A 140 -1.86 6.59 12.84
C LEU A 140 -1.13 7.84 13.36
N GLN A 141 0.18 7.95 13.08
CA GLN A 141 0.98 9.11 13.45
C GLN A 141 0.50 10.39 12.76
N VAL A 142 0.20 10.34 11.46
CA VAL A 142 -0.39 11.49 10.74
C VAL A 142 -1.74 11.84 11.32
N ALA A 143 -2.62 10.87 11.58
CA ALA A 143 -3.96 11.11 12.10
C ALA A 143 -3.94 11.84 13.46
N LEU A 144 -3.11 11.36 14.41
CA LEU A 144 -3.02 11.99 15.73
C LEU A 144 -2.47 13.42 15.67
N LEU A 145 -1.44 13.65 14.82
CA LEU A 145 -0.86 14.98 14.65
C LEU A 145 -1.83 15.96 13.97
N THR A 146 -2.57 15.48 12.94
CA THR A 146 -3.61 16.26 12.27
C THR A 146 -4.74 16.61 13.22
N ALA A 147 -5.15 15.69 14.08
CA ALA A 147 -6.15 15.94 15.10
C ALA A 147 -5.67 16.95 16.16
N ALA A 148 -4.43 16.81 16.64
CA ALA A 148 -3.84 17.74 17.61
C ALA A 148 -3.74 19.15 17.03
N GLU A 149 -3.29 19.30 15.78
CA GLU A 149 -3.23 20.61 15.09
C GLU A 149 -4.62 21.22 14.97
N SER A 150 -5.63 20.43 14.59
CA SER A 150 -7.02 20.90 14.47
C SER A 150 -7.63 21.33 15.81
N MET A 151 -7.12 20.77 16.93
CA MET A 151 -7.55 21.13 18.30
C MET A 151 -6.70 22.23 18.93
N GLY A 152 -5.65 22.70 18.26
CA GLY A 152 -4.70 23.69 18.81
C GLY A 152 -3.81 23.12 19.93
N LEU A 153 -3.51 21.81 19.90
CA LEU A 153 -2.74 21.09 20.93
C LEU A 153 -1.38 20.59 20.41
N THR A 154 -0.91 21.11 19.30
CA THR A 154 0.32 20.62 18.63
C THR A 154 1.55 20.74 19.52
N GLU A 155 1.71 21.88 20.20
CA GLU A 155 2.90 22.11 21.04
C GLU A 155 2.87 21.23 22.31
N GLU A 156 1.72 21.12 22.97
CA GLU A 156 1.54 20.28 24.16
C GLU A 156 1.79 18.80 23.84
N LEU A 157 1.23 18.32 22.72
CA LEU A 157 1.46 16.96 22.27
C LEU A 157 2.93 16.71 21.92
N ARG A 158 3.59 17.67 21.26
CA ARG A 158 5.01 17.56 20.91
C ARG A 158 5.89 17.49 22.15
N GLN A 159 5.62 18.28 23.17
CA GLN A 159 6.35 18.24 24.44
C GLN A 159 6.17 16.89 25.14
N GLU A 160 4.95 16.36 25.20
CA GLU A 160 4.66 15.04 25.78
C GLU A 160 5.38 13.92 24.99
N LEU A 161 5.33 13.95 23.65
CA LEU A 161 6.05 12.98 22.83
C LEU A 161 7.57 13.09 22.98
N ALA A 162 8.12 14.28 23.10
CA ALA A 162 9.55 14.48 23.35
C ALA A 162 9.98 13.90 24.70
N TYR A 163 9.13 13.99 25.72
CA TYR A 163 9.38 13.47 27.06
C TYR A 163 9.22 11.94 27.11
N SER A 164 8.12 11.39 26.60
CA SER A 164 7.75 9.98 26.81
C SER A 164 8.03 9.07 25.62
N GLN A 165 8.16 9.62 24.40
CA GLN A 165 8.24 8.89 23.13
C GLN A 165 9.26 9.50 22.15
N ALA A 166 10.41 9.95 22.65
CA ALA A 166 11.40 10.70 21.88
C ALA A 166 11.83 10.01 20.56
N ALA A 167 12.08 8.70 20.60
CA ALA A 167 12.45 7.93 19.39
C ALA A 167 11.32 7.89 18.35
N THR A 168 10.07 7.80 18.81
CA THR A 168 8.89 7.83 17.94
C THR A 168 8.73 9.20 17.30
N LEU A 169 8.89 10.29 18.07
CA LEU A 169 8.85 11.66 17.54
C LEU A 169 9.94 11.89 16.49
N GLN A 170 11.17 11.47 16.75
CA GLN A 170 12.27 11.56 15.78
C GLN A 170 11.95 10.78 14.49
N SER A 171 11.33 9.61 14.61
CA SER A 171 10.87 8.83 13.45
C SER A 171 9.79 9.57 12.66
N MET A 172 8.81 10.20 13.35
CA MET A 172 7.78 11.03 12.71
C MET A 172 8.41 12.20 11.93
N GLU A 173 9.34 12.93 12.55
CA GLU A 173 10.04 14.07 11.94
C GLU A 173 10.79 13.70 10.66
N SER A 174 11.37 12.50 10.60
CA SER A 174 12.13 12.03 9.43
C SER A 174 11.25 11.40 8.34
N THR A 175 10.14 10.77 8.71
CA THR A 175 9.35 9.93 7.81
C THR A 175 8.14 10.66 7.23
N ILE A 176 7.36 11.35 8.07
CA ILE A 176 6.07 11.95 7.66
C ILE A 176 6.24 12.98 6.52
N PRO A 177 7.26 13.84 6.50
CA PRO A 177 7.44 14.79 5.40
C PRO A 177 7.54 14.14 4.01
N ARG A 178 7.88 12.86 3.94
CA ARG A 178 8.07 12.11 2.68
C ARG A 178 6.85 11.29 2.26
N LEU A 179 5.83 11.14 3.13
CA LEU A 179 4.67 10.31 2.84
C LEU A 179 3.82 10.80 1.67
N PRO A 180 3.57 12.12 1.49
CA PRO A 180 2.66 12.59 0.44
C PRO A 180 3.05 12.14 -0.97
N SER A 181 4.33 12.14 -1.32
CA SER A 181 4.85 11.73 -2.64
C SER A 181 4.52 10.27 -3.01
N ASN A 182 4.25 9.43 -2.02
CA ASN A 182 3.91 8.01 -2.20
C ASN A 182 2.45 7.70 -1.88
N ALA A 183 1.68 8.67 -1.39
CA ALA A 183 0.33 8.46 -0.88
C ALA A 183 -0.59 7.81 -1.93
N HIS A 184 -0.50 8.23 -3.19
CA HIS A 184 -1.30 7.71 -4.30
C HIS A 184 -1.19 6.19 -4.47
N ARG A 185 0.01 5.60 -4.25
CA ARG A 185 0.23 4.14 -4.33
C ARG A 185 -0.29 3.42 -3.09
N TRP A 186 -0.14 4.07 -1.93
CA TRP A 186 -0.41 3.42 -0.64
C TRP A 186 -1.89 3.38 -0.27
N VAL A 187 -2.73 4.21 -0.88
CA VAL A 187 -4.20 4.07 -0.76
C VAL A 187 -4.62 2.65 -1.14
N GLY A 188 -4.30 2.19 -2.35
CA GLY A 188 -4.65 0.86 -2.81
C GLY A 188 -4.02 -0.26 -1.97
N GLU A 189 -2.77 -0.09 -1.52
CA GLU A 189 -2.14 -1.07 -0.63
C GLU A 189 -2.88 -1.19 0.72
N MET A 190 -3.37 -0.09 1.29
CA MET A 190 -4.16 -0.15 2.53
C MET A 190 -5.53 -0.82 2.33
N GLU A 191 -6.13 -0.68 1.16
CA GLU A 191 -7.36 -1.37 0.79
C GLU A 191 -7.14 -2.88 0.64
N GLU A 192 -6.04 -3.31 0.02
CA GLU A 192 -5.64 -4.74 -0.06
C GLU A 192 -5.38 -5.32 1.33
N ILE A 193 -4.75 -4.56 2.23
CA ILE A 193 -4.56 -4.97 3.63
C ILE A 193 -5.90 -5.09 4.34
N ALA A 194 -6.81 -4.14 4.15
CA ALA A 194 -8.14 -4.17 4.74
C ALA A 194 -8.93 -5.41 4.31
N SER A 195 -8.89 -5.76 3.01
CA SER A 195 -9.48 -6.99 2.48
C SER A 195 -8.87 -8.23 3.11
N THR A 196 -7.53 -8.31 3.14
CA THR A 196 -6.79 -9.45 3.73
C THR A 196 -7.20 -9.68 5.20
N PHE A 197 -7.33 -8.62 5.99
CA PHE A 197 -7.72 -8.73 7.40
C PHE A 197 -9.17 -9.16 7.55
N ALA A 198 -10.08 -8.63 6.71
CA ALA A 198 -11.48 -9.02 6.70
C ALA A 198 -11.66 -10.52 6.38
N GLU A 199 -10.89 -11.06 5.42
CA GLU A 199 -10.92 -12.47 5.02
C GLU A 199 -10.62 -13.44 6.16
N VAL A 200 -9.75 -13.04 7.09
CA VAL A 200 -9.39 -13.84 8.28
C VAL A 200 -10.19 -13.45 9.53
N GLY A 201 -11.25 -12.65 9.39
CA GLY A 201 -12.15 -12.25 10.48
C GLY A 201 -11.59 -11.15 11.40
N VAL A 202 -10.48 -10.51 11.03
CA VAL A 202 -9.93 -9.34 11.74
C VAL A 202 -10.55 -8.07 11.17
N THR A 203 -10.83 -7.08 12.03
CA THR A 203 -11.43 -5.82 11.57
C THR A 203 -10.63 -5.14 10.48
N SER A 204 -11.28 -4.74 9.39
CA SER A 204 -10.68 -3.96 8.30
C SER A 204 -10.58 -2.46 8.60
N HIS A 205 -11.27 -1.97 9.62
CA HIS A 205 -11.48 -0.53 9.84
C HIS A 205 -10.19 0.26 10.10
N PHE A 206 -9.19 -0.33 10.75
CA PHE A 206 -7.87 0.31 10.92
C PHE A 206 -7.26 0.68 9.56
N HIS A 207 -7.35 -0.23 8.60
CA HIS A 207 -6.68 -0.06 7.31
C HIS A 207 -7.53 0.75 6.32
N LEU A 208 -8.85 0.69 6.43
CA LEU A 208 -9.74 1.62 5.72
C LEU A 208 -9.54 3.06 6.21
N GLY A 209 -9.41 3.27 7.54
CA GLY A 209 -9.01 4.55 8.12
C GLY A 209 -7.64 5.01 7.64
N ALA A 210 -6.66 4.10 7.57
CA ALA A 210 -5.34 4.40 7.03
C ALA A 210 -5.38 4.81 5.55
N ALA A 211 -6.21 4.16 4.72
CA ALA A 211 -6.44 4.56 3.34
C ALA A 211 -7.02 5.97 3.24
N ALA A 212 -7.94 6.35 4.14
CA ALA A 212 -8.50 7.70 4.21
C ALA A 212 -7.41 8.75 4.54
N ILE A 213 -6.50 8.44 5.46
CA ILE A 213 -5.36 9.33 5.77
C ILE A 213 -4.40 9.48 4.58
N TYR A 214 -4.11 8.41 3.82
CA TYR A 214 -3.32 8.55 2.61
C TYR A 214 -4.06 9.37 1.53
N ARG A 215 -5.38 9.27 1.39
CA ARG A 215 -6.15 10.16 0.50
C ARG A 215 -6.06 11.62 0.94
N LEU A 216 -6.07 11.90 2.25
CA LEU A 216 -5.85 13.24 2.78
C LEU A 216 -4.48 13.79 2.38
N LEU A 217 -3.41 12.99 2.54
CA LEU A 217 -2.06 13.36 2.11
C LEU A 217 -1.94 13.53 0.59
N GLN A 218 -2.62 12.68 -0.18
CA GLN A 218 -2.68 12.76 -1.64
C GLN A 218 -3.35 14.05 -2.15
N ALA A 219 -4.26 14.63 -1.37
CA ALA A 219 -4.92 15.89 -1.70
C ALA A 219 -4.01 17.12 -1.47
N THR A 220 -2.88 16.97 -0.79
CA THR A 220 -1.92 18.07 -0.59
C THR A 220 -1.11 18.34 -1.86
N SER A 221 -0.58 19.56 -2.03
CA SER A 221 0.32 19.90 -3.14
C SER A 221 1.59 19.07 -3.19
N PHE A 222 2.02 18.50 -2.06
CA PHE A 222 3.20 17.67 -1.92
C PHE A 222 3.07 16.28 -2.56
N ALA A 223 1.85 15.84 -2.90
CA ALA A 223 1.62 14.58 -3.59
C ALA A 223 2.15 14.53 -5.03
N ASN A 224 2.38 15.70 -5.65
CA ASN A 224 2.92 15.81 -7.00
C ASN A 224 4.45 15.69 -7.08
N GLU A 225 5.13 15.59 -5.94
CA GLU A 225 6.58 15.42 -5.89
C GLU A 225 6.98 13.96 -6.16
N SER A 226 8.15 13.77 -6.77
CA SER A 226 8.82 12.45 -6.83
C SER A 226 9.83 12.33 -5.69
N PRO A 227 10.34 11.13 -5.37
CA PRO A 227 11.39 10.96 -4.37
C PRO A 227 12.63 11.86 -4.58
N GLU A 228 12.93 12.23 -5.83
CA GLU A 228 14.05 13.07 -6.22
C GLU A 228 13.74 14.57 -6.08
N THR A 229 12.48 14.96 -6.04
CA THR A 229 12.03 16.37 -6.00
C THR A 229 11.45 16.78 -4.66
N ILE A 230 11.43 15.87 -3.67
CA ILE A 230 10.98 16.20 -2.31
C ILE A 230 11.89 17.33 -1.76
N ASP A 231 11.24 18.42 -1.31
CA ASP A 231 11.92 19.50 -0.61
C ASP A 231 12.65 18.95 0.65
N PRO A 232 13.99 18.96 0.69
CA PRO A 232 14.76 18.42 1.82
C PRO A 232 14.50 19.16 3.13
N ASP A 233 14.04 20.42 3.06
CA ASP A 233 13.80 21.28 4.22
C ASP A 233 12.32 21.22 4.68
N ARG A 234 11.50 20.35 4.07
CA ARG A 234 10.11 20.19 4.48
C ARG A 234 10.03 19.56 5.87
N THR A 235 9.41 20.28 6.78
CA THR A 235 9.23 19.88 8.17
C THR A 235 7.98 19.04 8.39
N LEU A 236 7.93 18.33 9.53
CA LEU A 236 6.73 17.66 10.03
C LEU A 236 5.56 18.63 10.13
N THR A 237 5.76 19.78 10.80
CA THR A 237 4.73 20.80 11.01
C THR A 237 4.11 21.25 9.68
N ARG A 238 4.93 21.64 8.70
CA ARG A 238 4.45 22.08 7.39
C ARG A 238 3.62 21.00 6.67
N THR A 239 3.99 19.73 6.86
CA THR A 239 3.26 18.61 6.24
C THR A 239 1.90 18.40 6.90
N ILE A 240 1.82 18.52 8.23
CA ILE A 240 0.56 18.38 8.98
C ILE A 240 -0.37 19.57 8.72
N GLU A 241 0.13 20.81 8.71
CA GLU A 241 -0.64 22.00 8.34
C GLU A 241 -1.28 21.85 6.95
N ALA A 242 -0.51 21.32 5.97
CA ALA A 242 -1.03 21.05 4.64
C ALA A 242 -2.11 19.97 4.64
N ALA A 243 -2.00 18.95 5.49
CA ALA A 243 -3.03 17.91 5.64
C ALA A 243 -4.30 18.49 6.31
N VAL A 244 -4.17 19.29 7.36
CA VAL A 244 -5.30 19.97 8.02
C VAL A 244 -6.06 20.85 7.03
N ALA A 245 -5.36 21.56 6.14
CA ALA A 245 -5.99 22.38 5.12
C ALA A 245 -6.88 21.60 4.13
N GLN A 246 -6.73 20.27 4.06
CA GLN A 246 -7.53 19.38 3.21
C GLN A 246 -8.71 18.72 3.97
N LEU A 247 -8.83 18.93 5.28
CA LEU A 247 -9.95 18.37 6.03
C LEU A 247 -11.26 18.96 5.52
N PRO A 248 -12.36 18.19 5.50
CA PRO A 248 -13.67 18.72 5.20
C PRO A 248 -13.99 19.85 6.19
N ARG A 249 -14.28 21.04 5.67
CA ARG A 249 -14.84 22.08 6.50
C ARG A 249 -16.25 21.63 6.89
N GLU A 250 -16.57 21.62 8.18
CA GLU A 250 -17.95 21.43 8.60
C GLU A 250 -18.80 22.45 7.86
N CYS A 251 -19.66 21.96 6.97
CA CYS A 251 -20.68 22.78 6.36
C CYS A 251 -21.57 23.25 7.52
N GLU A 252 -21.67 24.55 7.75
CA GLU A 252 -22.61 25.18 8.69
C GLU A 252 -24.03 24.73 8.34
N SER A 253 -24.47 23.63 8.93
CA SER A 253 -25.86 23.20 8.96
C SER A 253 -26.12 22.36 10.21
N ARG A 254 -26.04 23.03 11.39
CA ARG A 254 -26.97 22.65 12.45
C ARG A 254 -28.33 23.14 11.99
N PRO A 255 -29.32 22.27 11.82
CA PRO A 255 -30.70 22.73 11.75
C PRO A 255 -30.96 23.45 13.08
N GLU A 256 -31.37 24.72 13.02
CA GLU A 256 -31.96 25.39 14.19
C GLU A 256 -33.06 24.47 14.74
N GLU A 257 -32.83 23.95 15.93
CA GLU A 257 -33.93 23.32 16.70
C GLU A 257 -35.01 24.41 16.85
N GLY A 258 -36.03 24.27 16.01
CA GLY A 258 -37.20 25.14 16.07
C GLY A 258 -37.77 25.10 17.47
N THR A 259 -37.77 26.25 18.11
CA THR A 259 -38.51 26.56 19.32
C THR A 259 -40.00 26.29 19.06
N GLY A 260 -40.41 25.01 19.19
CA GLY A 260 -41.82 24.62 19.19
C GLY A 260 -42.47 25.05 20.48
N SER A 261 -43.26 26.10 20.39
CA SER A 261 -44.10 26.65 21.41
C SER A 261 -44.98 25.60 22.07
N ASN A 262 -44.87 25.54 23.36
CA ASN A 262 -45.77 24.85 24.29
C ASN A 262 -47.15 25.50 24.28
N THR A 263 -48.17 24.80 23.82
CA THR A 263 -49.59 25.13 24.14
C THR A 263 -50.29 23.90 24.64
N ALA A 264 -50.53 23.94 25.92
CA ALA A 264 -51.67 23.56 26.73
C ALA A 264 -52.68 22.52 26.23
N GLY A 265 -52.98 21.57 27.11
CA GLY A 265 -54.37 21.39 27.49
C GLY A 265 -54.95 20.00 27.25
N GLU A 266 -55.46 19.46 28.36
CA GLU A 266 -56.55 18.52 28.57
C GLU A 266 -56.26 17.04 28.73
N LYS A 267 -56.27 16.55 29.94
CA LYS A 267 -57.31 15.94 30.78
C LYS A 267 -58.00 14.66 30.21
N PHE A 268 -58.13 13.71 31.14
CA PHE A 268 -59.00 12.52 31.23
C PHE A 268 -58.44 11.24 30.59
N LYS A 269 -58.34 10.15 31.27
CA LYS A 269 -58.91 9.49 32.47
C LYS A 269 -58.01 8.38 32.89
#